data_5aa3f5f26b147e2c978ef62c520b086f
#
_entry.id   5aa3f5f26b147e2c978ef62c520b086f
#
_cell.length_a   1.000
_cell.length_b   1.000
_cell.length_c   1.000
_cell.angle_alpha   90.00
_cell.angle_beta   90.00
_cell.angle_gamma   90.00
#
_symmetry.space_group_name_H-M   'P 1'
#
loop_
_entity.id
_entity.type
_entity.pdbx_description
1 polymer ?
#
loop_
_entity_poly.entity_id
_entity_poly.type
_entity_poly.pdbx_seq_one_letter_code
_entity_poly.pdbx_strand_id
1 'polypeptide(L)'
;ITALAMTAFIVSLACALLRLVEFGTMRSAMSSLQPVAAMNGGQSLRNYNTLESFVSFISLPLFLSIILYVLFGIFIYRGHNWSRIVMTVIAVLALAGIVLHTFITSAALSGMNEERSSLAPGFTSSLSTLIVIYVVLFIANVALIVFLWLPGTNRFMRDSKAYRLAQNPMAQPTVVQAQPVQPQAPHQ
;
A
#
# COMPACT_ATOMS: atom_id res chain seq x y z
N ILE A 1 -3.18 -23.69 -4.26
CA ILE A 1 -1.98 -22.85 -4.49
C ILE A 1 -2.39 -21.54 -5.13
N THR A 2 -3.26 -21.54 -6.14
CA THR A 2 -3.82 -20.33 -6.77
C THR A 2 -4.64 -19.47 -5.80
N ALA A 3 -5.31 -20.07 -4.83
CA ALA A 3 -6.14 -19.34 -3.86
C ALA A 3 -5.37 -18.30 -3.04
N LEU A 4 -4.17 -18.63 -2.54
CA LEU A 4 -3.37 -17.68 -1.72
C LEU A 4 -2.84 -16.49 -2.53
N ALA A 5 -2.38 -16.73 -3.77
CA ALA A 5 -1.97 -15.65 -4.66
C ALA A 5 -3.15 -14.75 -5.04
N MET A 6 -4.32 -15.35 -5.25
CA MET A 6 -5.56 -14.66 -5.51
C MET A 6 -6.01 -13.82 -4.30
N THR A 7 -5.88 -14.36 -3.08
CA THR A 7 -6.17 -13.63 -1.84
C THR A 7 -5.24 -12.42 -1.68
N ALA A 8 -3.94 -12.59 -1.88
CA ALA A 8 -2.98 -11.47 -1.81
C ALA A 8 -3.30 -10.38 -2.86
N PHE A 9 -3.69 -10.78 -4.06
CA PHE A 9 -4.13 -9.84 -5.10
C PHE A 9 -5.41 -9.10 -4.70
N ILE A 10 -6.42 -9.81 -4.16
CA ILE A 10 -7.68 -9.21 -3.71
C ILE A 10 -7.43 -8.21 -2.58
N VAL A 11 -6.58 -8.57 -1.59
CA VAL A 11 -6.23 -7.67 -0.48
C VAL A 11 -5.47 -6.45 -1.00
N SER A 12 -4.56 -6.61 -1.96
CA SER A 12 -3.86 -5.50 -2.61
C SER A 12 -4.84 -4.55 -3.32
N LEU A 13 -5.81 -5.09 -4.03
CA LEU A 13 -6.85 -4.30 -4.69
C LEU A 13 -7.75 -3.57 -3.67
N ALA A 14 -8.09 -4.24 -2.57
CA ALA A 14 -8.84 -3.62 -1.47
C ALA A 14 -8.06 -2.45 -0.85
N CYS A 15 -6.75 -2.59 -0.63
CA CYS A 15 -5.89 -1.48 -0.19
C CYS A 15 -5.92 -0.31 -1.19
N ALA A 16 -5.85 -0.58 -2.49
CA ALA A 16 -5.93 0.47 -3.52
C ALA A 16 -7.28 1.21 -3.48
N LEU A 17 -8.39 0.48 -3.35
CA LEU A 17 -9.73 1.07 -3.24
C LEU A 17 -9.89 1.90 -1.98
N LEU A 18 -9.41 1.41 -0.84
CA LEU A 18 -9.43 2.17 0.43
C LEU A 18 -8.62 3.46 0.33
N ARG A 19 -7.48 3.46 -0.37
CA ARG A 19 -6.70 4.67 -0.65
C ARG A 19 -7.47 5.67 -1.52
N LEU A 20 -8.26 5.18 -2.47
CA LEU A 20 -9.11 6.05 -3.28
C LEU A 20 -10.20 6.71 -2.42
N VAL A 21 -10.82 5.96 -1.51
CA VAL A 21 -11.81 6.48 -0.56
C VAL A 21 -11.18 7.50 0.39
N GLU A 22 -9.99 7.22 0.92
CA GLU A 22 -9.20 8.16 1.74
C GLU A 22 -8.99 9.49 1.01
N PHE A 23 -8.53 9.43 -0.23
CA PHE A 23 -8.33 10.62 -1.07
C PHE A 23 -9.62 11.42 -1.26
N GLY A 24 -10.73 10.74 -1.57
CA GLY A 24 -12.04 11.38 -1.73
C GLY A 24 -12.53 12.04 -0.45
N THR A 25 -12.37 11.38 0.70
CA THR A 25 -12.78 11.91 2.01
C THR A 25 -11.92 13.12 2.42
N MET A 26 -10.61 13.06 2.16
CA MET A 26 -9.70 14.17 2.43
C MET A 26 -10.05 15.41 1.59
N ARG A 27 -10.36 15.21 0.31
CA ARG A 27 -10.79 16.29 -0.56
C ARG A 27 -12.16 16.87 -0.15
N SER A 28 -13.10 16.03 0.28
CA SER A 28 -14.39 16.47 0.82
C SER A 28 -14.22 17.28 2.10
N ALA A 29 -13.33 16.88 3.01
CA ALA A 29 -13.02 17.64 4.21
C ALA A 29 -12.49 19.04 3.87
N MET A 30 -11.58 19.13 2.91
CA MET A 30 -11.03 20.43 2.47
C MET A 30 -12.12 21.32 1.83
N SER A 31 -12.98 20.78 0.98
CA SER A 31 -14.05 21.57 0.35
C SER A 31 -15.06 22.11 1.35
N SER A 32 -15.27 21.43 2.48
CA SER A 32 -16.15 21.92 3.56
C SER A 32 -15.58 23.08 4.36
N LEU A 33 -14.25 23.27 4.38
CA LEU A 33 -13.58 24.38 5.04
C LEU A 33 -13.53 25.65 4.18
N GLN A 34 -13.59 25.53 2.87
CA GLN A 34 -13.45 26.64 1.94
C GLN A 34 -14.45 27.80 2.22
N PRO A 35 -15.77 27.55 2.37
CA PRO A 35 -16.73 28.63 2.63
C PRO A 35 -16.49 29.33 3.97
N VAL A 36 -16.06 28.59 5.01
CA VAL A 36 -15.77 29.15 6.33
C VAL A 36 -14.53 30.03 6.27
N ALA A 37 -13.48 29.60 5.57
CA ALA A 37 -12.28 30.38 5.37
C ALA A 37 -12.55 31.65 4.56
N ALA A 38 -13.44 31.61 3.57
CA ALA A 38 -13.85 32.75 2.78
C ALA A 38 -14.65 33.78 3.59
N MET A 39 -15.52 33.35 4.51
CA MET A 39 -16.30 34.24 5.37
C MET A 39 -15.42 34.96 6.39
N ASN A 40 -14.41 34.29 6.96
CA ASN A 40 -13.54 34.84 7.99
C ASN A 40 -12.40 35.73 7.44
N GLY A 41 -12.21 35.77 6.11
CA GLY A 41 -11.27 36.67 5.42
C GLY A 41 -9.78 36.43 5.70
N GLY A 42 -8.96 37.26 5.15
CA GLY A 42 -7.52 37.50 5.39
C GLY A 42 -6.65 36.30 5.82
N GLN A 43 -6.47 36.11 7.11
CA GLN A 43 -5.55 35.09 7.64
C GLN A 43 -6.10 33.67 7.54
N SER A 44 -7.42 33.50 7.69
CA SER A 44 -8.10 32.20 7.53
C SER A 44 -7.97 31.69 6.11
N LEU A 45 -8.05 32.58 5.12
CA LEU A 45 -7.89 32.25 3.72
C LEU A 45 -6.44 31.84 3.39
N ARG A 46 -5.44 32.49 3.99
CA ARG A 46 -4.02 32.10 3.84
C ARG A 46 -3.77 30.73 4.45
N ASN A 47 -4.28 30.48 5.64
CA ASN A 47 -4.15 29.18 6.31
C ASN A 47 -4.82 28.06 5.49
N TYR A 48 -5.99 28.33 4.92
CA TYR A 48 -6.67 27.41 4.01
C TYR A 48 -5.81 27.09 2.77
N ASN A 49 -5.28 28.10 2.09
CA ASN A 49 -4.45 27.90 0.89
C ASN A 49 -3.16 27.13 1.21
N THR A 50 -2.56 27.36 2.39
CA THR A 50 -1.39 26.61 2.85
C THR A 50 -1.77 25.13 3.08
N LEU A 51 -2.91 24.88 3.73
CA LEU A 51 -3.41 23.54 4.00
C LEU A 51 -3.78 22.82 2.71
N GLU A 52 -4.42 23.50 1.75
CA GLU A 52 -4.75 22.96 0.43
C GLU A 52 -3.50 22.58 -0.36
N SER A 53 -2.47 23.42 -0.33
CA SER A 53 -1.17 23.12 -0.95
C SER A 53 -0.53 21.88 -0.33
N PHE A 54 -0.58 21.75 1.00
CA PHE A 54 -0.07 20.60 1.73
C PHE A 54 -0.84 19.31 1.40
N VAL A 55 -2.17 19.38 1.35
CA VAL A 55 -3.04 18.26 0.94
C VAL A 55 -2.76 17.85 -0.50
N SER A 56 -2.58 18.81 -1.40
CA SER A 56 -2.23 18.55 -2.79
C SER A 56 -0.87 17.86 -2.93
N PHE A 57 0.11 18.26 -2.12
CA PHE A 57 1.42 17.61 -2.08
C PHE A 57 1.33 16.15 -1.60
N ILE A 58 0.53 15.88 -0.57
CA ILE A 58 0.32 14.51 -0.04
C ILE A 58 -0.50 13.66 -1.02
N SER A 59 -1.35 14.25 -1.83
CA SER A 59 -2.19 13.52 -2.78
C SER A 59 -1.39 12.77 -3.85
N LEU A 60 -0.23 13.29 -4.25
CA LEU A 60 0.63 12.66 -5.26
C LEU A 60 1.14 11.27 -4.81
N PRO A 61 1.77 11.10 -3.63
CA PRO A 61 2.19 9.78 -3.17
C PRO A 61 1.01 8.84 -2.89
N LEU A 62 -0.16 9.35 -2.50
CA LEU A 62 -1.38 8.55 -2.38
C LEU A 62 -1.79 7.96 -3.73
N PHE A 63 -1.83 8.77 -4.78
CA PHE A 63 -2.15 8.33 -6.13
C PHE A 63 -1.13 7.31 -6.65
N LEU A 64 0.15 7.58 -6.43
CA LEU A 64 1.23 6.66 -6.78
C LEU A 64 1.08 5.31 -6.06
N SER A 65 0.70 5.33 -4.77
CA SER A 65 0.49 4.10 -4.00
C SER A 65 -0.63 3.23 -4.58
N ILE A 66 -1.72 3.83 -5.07
CA ILE A 66 -2.82 3.09 -5.73
C ILE A 66 -2.28 2.32 -6.95
N ILE A 67 -1.54 3.02 -7.81
CA ILE A 67 -0.94 2.41 -9.01
C ILE A 67 0.01 1.26 -8.61
N LEU A 68 0.84 1.48 -7.59
CA LEU A 68 1.78 0.48 -7.11
C LEU A 68 1.07 -0.75 -6.53
N TYR A 69 0.01 -0.60 -5.74
CA TYR A 69 -0.76 -1.72 -5.22
C TYR A 69 -1.36 -2.57 -6.34
N VAL A 70 -1.93 -1.95 -7.37
CA VAL A 70 -2.49 -2.66 -8.52
C VAL A 70 -1.39 -3.36 -9.32
N LEU A 71 -0.34 -2.62 -9.68
CA LEU A 71 0.76 -3.12 -10.51
C LEU A 71 1.46 -4.32 -9.84
N PHE A 72 1.89 -4.15 -8.60
CA PHE A 72 2.60 -5.23 -7.88
C PHE A 72 1.67 -6.38 -7.49
N GLY A 73 0.38 -6.11 -7.24
CA GLY A 73 -0.63 -7.15 -7.10
C GLY A 73 -0.70 -8.07 -8.31
N ILE A 74 -0.67 -7.51 -9.52
CA ILE A 74 -0.63 -8.28 -10.77
C ILE A 74 0.67 -9.11 -10.88
N PHE A 75 1.82 -8.54 -10.50
CA PHE A 75 3.10 -9.26 -10.52
C PHE A 75 3.13 -10.41 -9.51
N ILE A 76 2.52 -10.22 -8.33
CA ILE A 76 2.36 -11.30 -7.33
C ILE A 76 1.50 -12.41 -7.90
N TYR A 77 0.37 -12.06 -8.52
CA TYR A 77 -0.51 -13.04 -9.19
C TYR A 77 0.24 -13.82 -10.29
N ARG A 78 1.12 -13.15 -11.03
CA ARG A 78 2.00 -13.77 -12.04
C ARG A 78 3.16 -14.59 -11.46
N GLY A 79 3.31 -14.64 -10.13
CA GLY A 79 4.32 -15.45 -9.45
C GLY A 79 5.75 -14.88 -9.55
N HIS A 80 5.91 -13.56 -9.60
CA HIS A 80 7.22 -12.91 -9.58
C HIS A 80 7.70 -12.71 -8.13
N ASN A 81 8.76 -13.42 -7.75
CA ASN A 81 9.23 -13.41 -6.36
C ASN A 81 9.70 -12.03 -5.87
N TRP A 82 10.32 -11.22 -6.73
CA TRP A 82 10.79 -9.88 -6.37
C TRP A 82 9.65 -8.90 -6.04
N SER A 83 8.46 -9.10 -6.64
CA SER A 83 7.29 -8.26 -6.37
C SER A 83 6.82 -8.32 -4.92
N ARG A 84 7.06 -9.43 -4.22
CA ARG A 84 6.75 -9.59 -2.79
C ARG A 84 7.61 -8.67 -1.92
N ILE A 85 8.91 -8.58 -2.21
CA ILE A 85 9.84 -7.73 -1.48
C ILE A 85 9.42 -6.27 -1.65
N VAL A 86 9.20 -5.84 -2.90
CA VAL A 86 8.77 -4.48 -3.19
C VAL A 86 7.42 -4.17 -2.56
N MET A 87 6.45 -5.09 -2.65
CA MET A 87 5.13 -4.90 -2.04
C MET A 87 5.21 -4.82 -0.51
N THR A 88 6.09 -5.59 0.13
CA THR A 88 6.34 -5.50 1.58
C THR A 88 6.90 -4.13 1.95
N VAL A 89 7.86 -3.61 1.18
CA VAL A 89 8.41 -2.26 1.39
C VAL A 89 7.31 -1.20 1.24
N ILE A 90 6.49 -1.28 0.20
CA ILE A 90 5.37 -0.36 -0.02
C ILE A 90 4.39 -0.43 1.15
N ALA A 91 4.02 -1.63 1.62
CA ALA A 91 3.09 -1.81 2.73
C ALA A 91 3.66 -1.26 4.05
N VAL A 92 4.95 -1.44 4.33
CA VAL A 92 5.63 -0.88 5.52
C VAL A 92 5.66 0.64 5.45
N LEU A 93 6.01 1.23 4.30
CA LEU A 93 5.97 2.68 4.12
C LEU A 93 4.54 3.23 4.26
N ALA A 94 3.56 2.50 3.75
CA ALA A 94 2.15 2.86 3.91
C ALA A 94 1.71 2.82 5.38
N LEU A 95 2.15 1.82 6.17
CA LEU A 95 1.89 1.74 7.61
C LEU A 95 2.50 2.94 8.35
N ALA A 96 3.75 3.28 8.06
CA ALA A 96 4.40 4.46 8.65
C ALA A 96 3.63 5.75 8.30
N GLY A 97 3.18 5.90 7.05
CA GLY A 97 2.35 7.01 6.61
C GLY A 97 1.01 7.07 7.34
N ILE A 98 0.33 5.92 7.53
CA ILE A 98 -0.95 5.85 8.27
C ILE A 98 -0.76 6.31 9.72
N VAL A 99 0.29 5.84 10.40
CA VAL A 99 0.59 6.25 11.79
C VAL A 99 0.81 7.76 11.86
N LEU A 100 1.63 8.31 10.96
CA LEU A 100 1.91 9.73 10.90
C LEU A 100 0.64 10.55 10.64
N HIS A 101 -0.18 10.16 9.66
CA HIS A 101 -1.44 10.84 9.34
C HIS A 101 -2.43 10.76 10.51
N THR A 102 -2.54 9.60 11.17
CA THR A 102 -3.41 9.45 12.35
C THR A 102 -2.97 10.39 13.47
N PHE A 103 -1.66 10.50 13.70
CA PHE A 103 -1.12 11.41 14.70
C PHE A 103 -1.42 12.88 14.38
N ILE A 104 -1.17 13.31 13.14
CA ILE A 104 -1.47 14.68 12.67
C ILE A 104 -2.97 14.98 12.79
N THR A 105 -3.82 14.06 12.35
CA THR A 105 -5.28 14.23 12.40
C THR A 105 -5.80 14.29 13.83
N SER A 106 -5.27 13.46 14.73
CA SER A 106 -5.66 13.49 16.15
C SER A 106 -5.19 14.76 16.86
N ALA A 107 -3.97 15.23 16.56
CA ALA A 107 -3.46 16.49 17.08
C ALA A 107 -4.30 17.69 16.59
N ALA A 108 -4.68 17.69 15.31
CA ALA A 108 -5.58 18.70 14.76
C ALA A 108 -6.94 18.71 15.47
N LEU A 109 -7.53 17.52 15.70
CA LEU A 109 -8.81 17.41 16.43
C LEU A 109 -8.70 17.86 17.88
N SER A 110 -7.61 17.57 18.58
CA SER A 110 -7.41 18.00 19.97
C SER A 110 -7.22 19.51 20.10
N GLY A 111 -6.50 20.12 19.16
CA GLY A 111 -6.30 21.57 19.12
C GLY A 111 -7.58 22.37 18.82
N MET A 112 -8.57 21.74 18.21
CA MET A 112 -9.85 22.37 17.83
C MET A 112 -10.96 22.20 18.89
N ASN A 113 -10.68 21.54 20.03
CA ASN A 113 -11.71 21.24 21.03
C ASN A 113 -12.42 22.48 21.59
N GLU A 114 -11.76 23.62 21.64
CA GLU A 114 -12.35 24.87 22.11
C GLU A 114 -13.21 25.57 21.05
N GLU A 115 -12.94 25.35 19.76
CA GLU A 115 -13.67 25.97 18.64
C GLU A 115 -14.62 25.03 17.92
N ARG A 116 -14.86 23.83 18.45
CA ARG A 116 -15.66 22.77 17.79
C ARG A 116 -17.08 23.20 17.39
N SER A 117 -17.65 24.16 18.13
CA SER A 117 -19.00 24.70 17.86
C SER A 117 -19.05 25.60 16.61
N SER A 118 -17.91 26.15 16.18
CA SER A 118 -17.81 27.06 15.04
C SER A 118 -17.38 26.38 13.74
N LEU A 119 -16.85 25.13 13.82
CA LEU A 119 -16.43 24.39 12.64
C LEU A 119 -17.62 23.82 11.89
N ALA A 120 -17.53 23.82 10.56
CA ALA A 120 -18.55 23.21 9.71
C ALA A 120 -18.80 21.74 10.11
N PRO A 121 -20.03 21.31 10.38
CA PRO A 121 -20.33 19.93 10.80
C PRO A 121 -19.79 18.88 9.86
N GLY A 122 -19.69 19.18 8.55
CA GLY A 122 -19.11 18.31 7.53
C GLY A 122 -17.61 18.06 7.70
N PHE A 123 -16.85 19.00 8.26
CA PHE A 123 -15.42 18.84 8.46
C PHE A 123 -15.12 17.83 9.59
N THR A 124 -15.80 17.94 10.72
CA THR A 124 -15.61 17.05 11.86
C THR A 124 -16.03 15.60 11.53
N SER A 125 -17.12 15.44 10.77
CA SER A 125 -17.56 14.11 10.31
C SER A 125 -16.57 13.48 9.33
N SER A 126 -15.99 14.27 8.41
CA SER A 126 -14.97 13.79 7.48
C SER A 126 -13.69 13.36 8.19
N LEU A 127 -13.23 14.11 9.22
CA LEU A 127 -12.08 13.72 10.02
C LEU A 127 -12.31 12.41 10.80
N SER A 128 -13.49 12.24 11.38
CA SER A 128 -13.86 11.00 12.07
C SER A 128 -13.88 9.82 11.10
N THR A 129 -14.40 10.01 9.90
CA THR A 129 -14.40 9.00 8.84
C THR A 129 -12.97 8.64 8.41
N LEU A 130 -12.07 9.61 8.30
CA LEU A 130 -10.66 9.35 7.98
C LEU A 130 -9.97 8.47 9.02
N ILE A 131 -10.23 8.67 10.31
CA ILE A 131 -9.67 7.82 11.37
C ILE A 131 -10.12 6.37 11.19
N VAL A 132 -11.41 6.14 10.91
CA VAL A 132 -11.92 4.78 10.65
C VAL A 132 -11.23 4.17 9.42
N ILE A 133 -11.08 4.93 8.33
CA ILE A 133 -10.39 4.48 7.12
C ILE A 133 -8.93 4.11 7.45
N TYR A 134 -8.22 4.89 8.27
CA TYR A 134 -6.84 4.58 8.66
C TYR A 134 -6.73 3.29 9.47
N VAL A 135 -7.66 3.02 10.37
CA VAL A 135 -7.68 1.75 11.13
C VAL A 135 -7.89 0.56 10.17
N VAL A 136 -8.85 0.67 9.26
CA VAL A 136 -9.11 -0.39 8.26
C VAL A 136 -7.91 -0.59 7.33
N LEU A 137 -7.29 0.50 6.85
CA LEU A 137 -6.08 0.45 6.04
C LEU A 137 -4.90 -0.17 6.78
N PHE A 138 -4.74 0.13 8.06
CA PHE A 138 -3.70 -0.46 8.90
C PHE A 138 -3.85 -1.98 8.96
N ILE A 139 -5.05 -2.46 9.30
CA ILE A 139 -5.37 -3.89 9.35
C ILE A 139 -5.14 -4.56 7.99
N ALA A 140 -5.60 -3.94 6.90
CA ALA A 140 -5.45 -4.47 5.56
C ALA A 140 -3.97 -4.58 5.13
N ASN A 141 -3.13 -3.59 5.46
CA ASN A 141 -1.69 -3.64 5.16
C ASN A 141 -0.96 -4.70 5.98
N VAL A 142 -1.29 -4.85 7.26
CA VAL A 142 -0.74 -5.92 8.11
C VAL A 142 -1.14 -7.28 7.55
N ALA A 143 -2.41 -7.48 7.22
CA ALA A 143 -2.89 -8.71 6.59
C ALA A 143 -2.16 -9.00 5.28
N LEU A 144 -1.96 -7.98 4.43
CA LEU A 144 -1.22 -8.12 3.17
C LEU A 144 0.21 -8.63 3.42
N ILE A 145 0.95 -8.03 4.36
CA ILE A 145 2.30 -8.48 4.72
C ILE A 145 2.28 -9.93 5.18
N VAL A 146 1.36 -10.31 6.07
CA VAL A 146 1.23 -11.69 6.55
C VAL A 146 0.98 -12.64 5.38
N PHE A 147 0.01 -12.35 4.49
CA PHE A 147 -0.30 -13.20 3.34
C PHE A 147 0.88 -13.36 2.38
N LEU A 148 1.67 -12.30 2.17
CA LEU A 148 2.84 -12.36 1.30
C LEU A 148 3.92 -13.33 1.80
N TRP A 149 4.02 -13.54 3.12
CA TRP A 149 5.07 -14.34 3.74
C TRP A 149 4.59 -15.72 4.22
N LEU A 150 3.32 -16.07 3.99
CA LEU A 150 2.82 -17.40 4.31
C LEU A 150 3.58 -18.51 3.54
N PRO A 151 3.81 -19.67 4.17
CA PRO A 151 4.51 -20.80 3.53
C PRO A 151 3.88 -21.25 2.20
N GLY A 152 2.55 -21.16 2.10
CA GLY A 152 1.83 -21.48 0.86
C GLY A 152 2.16 -20.55 -0.30
N THR A 153 2.34 -19.25 -0.03
CA THR A 153 2.75 -18.27 -1.04
C THR A 153 4.20 -18.55 -1.50
N ASN A 154 5.07 -18.97 -0.57
CA ASN A 154 6.45 -19.38 -0.91
C ASN A 154 6.49 -20.57 -1.86
N ARG A 155 5.66 -21.58 -1.62
CA ARG A 155 5.54 -22.75 -2.51
C ARG A 155 5.04 -22.35 -3.90
N PHE A 156 3.99 -21.52 -3.97
CA PHE A 156 3.45 -21.02 -5.24
C PHE A 156 4.51 -20.29 -6.08
N MET A 157 5.29 -19.41 -5.46
CA MET A 157 6.33 -18.66 -6.18
C MET A 157 7.44 -19.56 -6.73
N ARG A 158 7.82 -20.58 -5.94
CA ARG A 158 8.82 -21.58 -6.36
C ARG A 158 8.31 -22.42 -7.53
N ASP A 159 7.08 -22.91 -7.43
CA ASP A 159 6.46 -23.73 -8.47
C ASP A 159 6.22 -22.94 -9.76
N SER A 160 5.82 -21.66 -9.65
CA SER A 160 5.67 -20.77 -10.80
C SER A 160 7.01 -20.47 -11.48
N LYS A 161 8.09 -20.37 -10.72
CA LYS A 161 9.45 -20.23 -11.28
C LYS A 161 9.87 -21.50 -12.02
N ALA A 162 9.67 -22.67 -11.42
CA ALA A 162 9.98 -23.96 -12.05
C ALA A 162 9.20 -24.16 -13.34
N TYR A 163 7.92 -23.84 -13.36
CA TYR A 163 7.08 -23.92 -14.55
C TYR A 163 7.58 -23.02 -15.68
N ARG A 164 7.97 -21.77 -15.39
CA ARG A 164 8.53 -20.86 -16.40
C ARG A 164 9.87 -21.33 -16.96
N LEU A 165 10.72 -21.92 -16.12
CA LEU A 165 12.00 -22.49 -16.56
C LEU A 165 11.77 -23.71 -17.45
N ALA A 166 10.76 -24.54 -17.17
CA ALA A 166 10.40 -25.68 -18.00
C ALA A 166 9.87 -25.26 -19.39
N GLN A 167 9.16 -24.12 -19.46
CA GLN A 167 8.66 -23.59 -20.74
C GLN A 167 9.75 -22.91 -21.60
N ASN A 168 10.86 -22.52 -21.00
CA ASN A 168 11.95 -21.81 -21.67
C ASN A 168 13.27 -22.57 -21.50
N PRO A 169 13.48 -23.66 -22.27
CA PRO A 169 14.64 -24.55 -22.09
C PRO A 169 15.99 -23.84 -22.34
N MET A 170 16.00 -22.71 -23.09
CA MET A 170 17.19 -21.89 -23.27
C MET A 170 17.59 -21.05 -22.03
N ALA A 171 16.68 -20.91 -21.06
CA ALA A 171 16.96 -20.19 -19.81
C ALA A 171 17.41 -21.13 -18.67
N GLN A 172 17.54 -22.42 -18.93
CA GLN A 172 18.11 -23.33 -17.95
C GLN A 172 19.60 -23.02 -17.81
N PRO A 173 20.09 -22.73 -16.58
CA PRO A 173 21.52 -22.72 -16.36
C PRO A 173 22.03 -24.09 -16.78
N THR A 174 23.01 -24.11 -17.65
CA THR A 174 23.70 -25.33 -18.06
C THR A 174 24.22 -25.99 -16.78
N VAL A 175 23.44 -26.92 -16.23
CA VAL A 175 23.96 -27.80 -15.18
C VAL A 175 25.03 -28.59 -15.90
N VAL A 176 26.27 -28.18 -15.72
CA VAL A 176 27.41 -29.02 -16.06
C VAL A 176 27.17 -30.31 -15.27
N GLN A 177 26.59 -31.31 -15.97
CA GLN A 177 26.52 -32.65 -15.43
C GLN A 177 27.96 -33.01 -15.07
N ALA A 178 28.26 -32.98 -13.77
CA ALA A 178 29.49 -33.57 -13.28
C ALA A 178 29.49 -35.00 -13.80
N GLN A 179 30.27 -35.27 -14.84
CA GLN A 179 30.48 -36.61 -15.35
C GLN A 179 30.83 -37.51 -14.15
N PRO A 180 30.13 -38.61 -13.94
CA PRO A 180 30.51 -39.55 -12.91
C PRO A 180 31.98 -39.92 -13.13
N VAL A 181 32.80 -39.57 -12.15
CA VAL A 181 34.22 -39.97 -12.13
C VAL A 181 34.24 -41.47 -12.25
N GLN A 182 34.61 -41.96 -13.42
CA GLN A 182 34.84 -43.37 -13.66
C GLN A 182 35.94 -43.83 -12.71
N PRO A 183 35.73 -44.86 -11.88
CA PRO A 183 36.82 -45.40 -11.04
C PRO A 183 37.95 -45.87 -11.97
N GLN A 184 39.10 -45.26 -11.82
CA GLN A 184 40.31 -45.72 -12.48
C GLN A 184 40.62 -47.16 -11.99
N ALA A 185 40.64 -48.09 -12.93
CA ALA A 185 41.07 -49.47 -12.63
C ALA A 185 42.51 -49.45 -12.10
N PRO A 186 42.83 -50.25 -11.07
CA PRO A 186 44.17 -50.33 -10.55
C PRO A 186 45.13 -50.90 -11.61
N HIS A 187 46.19 -50.16 -11.91
CA HIS A 187 47.29 -50.64 -12.74
C HIS A 187 47.95 -51.84 -12.07
N GLN A 188 47.90 -53.02 -12.73
CA GLN A 188 48.69 -54.18 -12.35
C GLN A 188 50.12 -54.01 -12.82
#